data_db0c458791230d7bb80743b6bf4f4c07
#
_entry.id   db0c458791230d7bb80743b6bf4f4c07
#
_cell.length_a   1.000
_cell.length_b   1.000
_cell.length_c   1.000
_cell.angle_alpha   90.00
_cell.angle_beta   90.00
_cell.angle_gamma   90.00
#
_symmetry.space_group_name_H-M   'P 1'
#
loop_
_entity.id
_entity.type
_entity.pdbx_description
1 polymer ?
#
loop_
_entity_poly.entity_id
_entity_poly.type
_entity_poly.pdbx_seq_one_letter_code
_entity_poly.pdbx_strand_id
1 'polypeptide(L)'
;MRTQESGMEKGTQYRTLLIQAIHGCATKFADVAESVVGVLMDFLNGEGAMDVILFVRSIVEQYEGLRPSILSKLIFSLRDMLSGPVIAVAIWILGEYCEDADQITKAFTELREAVGPLPLTDGQASANGATDGTGGSGSGGKAGDGGAGVGEDGGGGGSTTVTKNVVLSDGTYATQTTVIGACGATVSSSAFKSETRLRQLLVGGEIFLGSALSASLTKMTLRAMDLLGESSPAAKEMQIVTLQILCGVAKVIEARSLTHRGAFADCLERVTMCCRTLLDPAAREVLKPTLLDLCRKSFKQLLDKEKAAQAKQ
;
A
#
# COMPACT_ATOMS: atom_id res chain seq x y z
N MET A 1 10.92 -37.64 2.68
CA MET A 1 10.45 -36.32 2.21
C MET A 1 9.03 -36.34 1.61
N ARG A 2 8.63 -37.29 0.78
CA ARG A 2 7.25 -37.34 0.18
C ARG A 2 6.09 -37.42 1.17
N THR A 3 6.24 -37.92 2.37
CA THR A 3 5.15 -38.05 3.35
C THR A 3 4.84 -36.76 4.12
N GLN A 4 5.79 -35.86 4.28
CA GLN A 4 5.56 -34.55 4.91
C GLN A 4 4.89 -33.55 3.95
N GLU A 5 5.26 -33.56 2.67
CA GLU A 5 4.60 -32.72 1.64
C GLU A 5 3.11 -33.09 1.49
N SER A 6 2.77 -34.37 1.46
CA SER A 6 1.37 -34.81 1.36
C SER A 6 0.53 -34.45 2.59
N GLY A 7 1.13 -34.37 3.78
CA GLY A 7 0.47 -33.95 5.02
C GLY A 7 0.17 -32.46 5.05
N MET A 8 1.08 -31.65 4.55
CA MET A 8 0.93 -30.19 4.48
C MET A 8 -0.11 -29.80 3.43
N GLU A 9 -0.10 -30.47 2.27
CA GLU A 9 -1.07 -30.26 1.19
C GLU A 9 -2.50 -30.63 1.62
N LYS A 10 -2.69 -31.72 2.36
CA LYS A 10 -3.98 -32.10 2.97
C LYS A 10 -4.45 -31.09 4.02
N GLY A 11 -3.53 -30.53 4.82
CA GLY A 11 -3.84 -29.51 5.82
C GLY A 11 -4.36 -28.22 5.17
N THR A 12 -3.75 -27.80 4.06
CA THR A 12 -4.18 -26.61 3.29
C THR A 12 -5.56 -26.84 2.65
N GLN A 13 -5.77 -27.99 2.03
CA GLN A 13 -7.08 -28.35 1.44
C GLN A 13 -8.20 -28.42 2.49
N TYR A 14 -7.93 -29.00 3.65
CA TYR A 14 -8.89 -29.04 4.75
C TYR A 14 -9.27 -27.65 5.26
N ARG A 15 -8.28 -26.76 5.40
CA ARG A 15 -8.48 -25.37 5.83
C ARG A 15 -9.34 -24.60 4.82
N THR A 16 -9.05 -24.71 3.53
CA THR A 16 -9.84 -24.08 2.46
C THR A 16 -11.30 -24.59 2.48
N LEU A 17 -11.51 -25.91 2.62
CA LEU A 17 -12.85 -26.47 2.73
C LEU A 17 -13.59 -25.97 3.98
N LEU A 18 -12.90 -25.83 5.11
CA LEU A 18 -13.47 -25.29 6.33
C LEU A 18 -13.90 -23.83 6.16
N ILE A 19 -13.05 -23.00 5.56
CA ILE A 19 -13.38 -21.59 5.25
C ILE A 19 -14.58 -21.52 4.32
N GLN A 20 -14.66 -22.36 3.29
CA GLN A 20 -15.80 -22.43 2.38
C GLN A 20 -17.08 -22.87 3.08
N ALA A 21 -17.01 -23.85 3.98
CA ALA A 21 -18.17 -24.29 4.76
C ALA A 21 -18.67 -23.18 5.70
N ILE A 22 -17.75 -22.49 6.37
CA ILE A 22 -18.04 -21.33 7.22
C ILE A 22 -18.66 -20.20 6.39
N HIS A 23 -18.13 -19.95 5.19
CA HIS A 23 -18.72 -19.01 4.23
C HIS A 23 -20.15 -19.37 3.88
N GLY A 24 -20.41 -20.63 3.54
CA GLY A 24 -21.75 -21.12 3.24
C GLY A 24 -22.75 -20.96 4.42
N CYS A 25 -22.28 -21.10 5.65
CA CYS A 25 -23.10 -20.85 6.83
C CYS A 25 -23.36 -19.36 7.05
N ALA A 26 -22.33 -18.55 7.01
CA ALA A 26 -22.44 -17.10 7.25
C ALA A 26 -23.27 -16.37 6.18
N THR A 27 -23.25 -16.85 4.93
CA THR A 27 -24.11 -16.32 3.86
C THR A 27 -25.60 -16.65 4.04
N LYS A 28 -25.94 -17.67 4.86
CA LYS A 28 -27.33 -18.04 5.17
C LYS A 28 -27.83 -17.39 6.47
N PHE A 29 -26.94 -17.13 7.41
CA PHE A 29 -27.29 -16.69 8.76
C PHE A 29 -26.56 -15.38 9.09
N ALA A 30 -27.23 -14.24 8.93
CA ALA A 30 -26.69 -12.90 9.17
C ALA A 30 -26.18 -12.72 10.60
N ASP A 31 -26.88 -13.28 11.59
CA ASP A 31 -26.55 -13.15 13.02
C ASP A 31 -25.17 -13.74 13.37
N VAL A 32 -24.72 -14.74 12.58
CA VAL A 32 -23.43 -15.39 12.78
C VAL A 32 -22.32 -14.71 11.96
N ALA A 33 -22.69 -14.02 10.88
CA ALA A 33 -21.74 -13.46 9.91
C ALA A 33 -20.75 -12.50 10.54
N GLU A 34 -21.18 -11.62 11.46
CA GLU A 34 -20.30 -10.65 12.12
C GLU A 34 -19.24 -11.31 13.00
N SER A 35 -19.65 -12.27 13.81
CA SER A 35 -18.75 -13.03 14.69
C SER A 35 -17.74 -13.83 13.88
N VAL A 36 -18.20 -14.48 12.81
CA VAL A 36 -17.37 -15.27 11.90
C VAL A 36 -16.34 -14.39 11.19
N VAL A 37 -16.74 -13.24 10.65
CA VAL A 37 -15.82 -12.28 10.05
C VAL A 37 -14.76 -11.86 11.06
N GLY A 38 -15.18 -11.54 12.32
CA GLY A 38 -14.23 -11.15 13.37
C GLY A 38 -13.14 -12.18 13.59
N VAL A 39 -13.49 -13.45 13.70
CA VAL A 39 -12.53 -14.55 13.91
C VAL A 39 -11.68 -14.79 12.67
N LEU A 40 -12.26 -14.74 11.46
CA LEU A 40 -11.53 -15.00 10.22
C LEU A 40 -10.53 -13.89 9.87
N MET A 41 -10.78 -12.65 10.30
CA MET A 41 -9.83 -11.54 10.09
C MET A 41 -8.45 -11.81 10.70
N ASP A 42 -8.37 -12.61 11.78
CA ASP A 42 -7.08 -12.99 12.39
C ASP A 42 -6.25 -13.91 11.47
N PHE A 43 -6.87 -14.50 10.46
CA PHE A 43 -6.20 -15.41 9.51
C PHE A 43 -5.76 -14.72 8.20
N LEU A 44 -5.86 -13.39 8.09
CA LEU A 44 -5.46 -12.65 6.88
C LEU A 44 -3.96 -12.71 6.56
N ASN A 45 -3.15 -13.22 7.47
CA ASN A 45 -1.69 -13.40 7.28
C ASN A 45 -1.26 -14.86 7.13
N GLY A 46 -2.22 -15.80 7.18
CA GLY A 46 -1.97 -17.23 7.11
C GLY A 46 -2.22 -17.85 5.74
N GLU A 47 -2.03 -19.16 5.69
CA GLU A 47 -2.52 -19.96 4.58
C GLU A 47 -4.06 -19.84 4.52
N GLY A 48 -4.60 -19.60 3.31
CA GLY A 48 -6.03 -19.35 3.13
C GLY A 48 -6.46 -17.88 3.30
N ALA A 49 -5.52 -16.96 3.55
CA ALA A 49 -5.82 -15.52 3.67
C ALA A 49 -6.60 -14.97 2.46
N MET A 50 -6.33 -15.50 1.27
CA MET A 50 -7.06 -15.10 0.05
C MET A 50 -8.52 -15.54 0.11
N ASP A 51 -8.81 -16.73 0.58
CA ASP A 51 -10.19 -17.21 0.73
C ASP A 51 -10.95 -16.41 1.78
N VAL A 52 -10.25 -16.04 2.87
CA VAL A 52 -10.81 -15.17 3.92
C VAL A 52 -11.16 -13.79 3.39
N ILE A 53 -10.26 -13.12 2.68
CA ILE A 53 -10.55 -11.76 2.18
C ILE A 53 -11.63 -11.77 1.10
N LEU A 54 -11.71 -12.81 0.27
CA LEU A 54 -12.78 -12.98 -0.71
C LEU A 54 -14.14 -13.24 -0.02
N PHE A 55 -14.12 -13.99 1.09
CA PHE A 55 -15.29 -14.13 1.94
C PHE A 55 -15.74 -12.79 2.53
N VAL A 56 -14.82 -12.03 3.15
CA VAL A 56 -15.11 -10.68 3.69
C VAL A 56 -15.74 -9.79 2.62
N ARG A 57 -15.19 -9.80 1.40
CA ARG A 57 -15.74 -9.07 0.25
C ARG A 57 -17.19 -9.43 -0.04
N SER A 58 -17.52 -10.71 -0.01
CA SER A 58 -18.88 -11.21 -0.28
C SER A 58 -19.86 -10.79 0.81
N ILE A 59 -19.45 -10.85 2.07
CA ILE A 59 -20.29 -10.46 3.22
C ILE A 59 -20.55 -8.94 3.22
N VAL A 60 -19.54 -8.13 2.94
CA VAL A 60 -19.67 -6.65 2.85
C VAL A 60 -20.68 -6.25 1.77
N GLU A 61 -20.72 -6.96 0.62
CA GLU A 61 -21.74 -6.70 -0.41
C GLU A 61 -23.12 -7.18 0.03
N GLN A 62 -23.21 -8.34 0.67
CA GLN A 62 -24.48 -8.99 0.98
C GLN A 62 -25.19 -8.35 2.18
N TYR A 63 -24.46 -7.91 3.19
CA TYR A 63 -25.01 -7.41 4.47
C TYR A 63 -24.61 -5.97 4.72
N GLU A 64 -25.44 -5.03 4.27
CA GLU A 64 -25.20 -3.59 4.41
C GLU A 64 -25.05 -3.15 5.87
N GLY A 65 -25.83 -3.72 6.78
CA GLY A 65 -25.79 -3.40 8.22
C GLY A 65 -24.47 -3.77 8.89
N LEU A 66 -23.72 -4.73 8.37
CA LEU A 66 -22.44 -5.18 8.91
C LEU A 66 -21.24 -4.40 8.34
N ARG A 67 -21.43 -3.64 7.26
CA ARG A 67 -20.35 -2.87 6.59
C ARG A 67 -19.53 -2.03 7.54
N PRO A 68 -20.12 -1.17 8.41
CA PRO A 68 -19.33 -0.28 9.26
C PRO A 68 -18.37 -1.03 10.20
N SER A 69 -18.86 -2.11 10.82
CA SER A 69 -18.07 -2.94 11.73
C SER A 69 -16.92 -3.66 10.98
N ILE A 70 -17.23 -4.26 9.83
CA ILE A 70 -16.25 -5.00 9.03
C ILE A 70 -15.18 -4.07 8.46
N LEU A 71 -15.58 -2.92 7.90
CA LEU A 71 -14.66 -1.93 7.34
C LEU A 71 -13.72 -1.37 8.41
N SER A 72 -14.22 -1.10 9.61
CA SER A 72 -13.38 -0.63 10.73
C SER A 72 -12.32 -1.66 11.11
N LYS A 73 -12.68 -2.95 11.18
CA LYS A 73 -11.72 -4.04 11.43
C LYS A 73 -10.72 -4.18 10.29
N LEU A 74 -11.17 -4.07 9.05
CA LEU A 74 -10.31 -4.16 7.87
C LEU A 74 -9.28 -3.03 7.81
N ILE A 75 -9.69 -1.80 8.12
CA ILE A 75 -8.80 -0.63 8.23
C ILE A 75 -7.70 -0.90 9.26
N PHE A 76 -8.07 -1.40 10.43
CA PHE A 76 -7.12 -1.71 11.50
C PHE A 76 -6.12 -2.81 11.11
N SER A 77 -6.58 -3.86 10.42
CA SER A 77 -5.74 -5.00 10.03
C SER A 77 -4.84 -4.73 8.82
N LEU A 78 -5.03 -3.61 8.10
CA LEU A 78 -4.36 -3.33 6.83
C LEU A 78 -2.83 -3.34 6.92
N ARG A 79 -2.27 -2.81 8.02
CA ARG A 79 -0.82 -2.72 8.22
C ARG A 79 -0.16 -4.06 8.46
N ASP A 80 -0.90 -4.99 9.03
CA ASP A 80 -0.39 -6.32 9.41
C ASP A 80 -0.43 -7.31 8.24
N MET A 81 -1.11 -6.95 7.13
CA MET A 81 -1.22 -7.82 5.96
C MET A 81 0.10 -7.97 5.23
N LEU A 82 0.48 -9.22 4.92
CA LEU A 82 1.74 -9.55 4.28
C LEU A 82 1.62 -9.89 2.79
N SER A 83 0.47 -10.40 2.37
CA SER A 83 0.23 -10.86 0.98
C SER A 83 -0.24 -9.72 0.09
N GLY A 84 0.47 -9.43 -1.01
CA GLY A 84 0.11 -8.39 -1.98
C GLY A 84 -1.30 -8.54 -2.56
N PRO A 85 -1.71 -9.73 -3.04
CA PRO A 85 -3.08 -9.97 -3.50
C PRO A 85 -4.15 -9.73 -2.43
N VAL A 86 -3.90 -10.13 -1.17
CA VAL A 86 -4.84 -9.89 -0.05
C VAL A 86 -4.97 -8.39 0.22
N ILE A 87 -3.84 -7.67 0.29
CA ILE A 87 -3.82 -6.21 0.46
C ILE A 87 -4.59 -5.52 -0.69
N ALA A 88 -4.40 -5.95 -1.93
CA ALA A 88 -5.08 -5.36 -3.08
C ALA A 88 -6.61 -5.51 -2.99
N VAL A 89 -7.11 -6.69 -2.57
CA VAL A 89 -8.54 -6.92 -2.36
C VAL A 89 -9.06 -6.11 -1.16
N ALA A 90 -8.29 -6.03 -0.06
CA ALA A 90 -8.65 -5.21 1.10
C ALA A 90 -8.79 -3.73 0.72
N ILE A 91 -7.81 -3.17 0.01
CA ILE A 91 -7.84 -1.79 -0.50
C ILE A 91 -9.03 -1.58 -1.44
N TRP A 92 -9.33 -2.56 -2.30
CA TRP A 92 -10.50 -2.49 -3.18
C TRP A 92 -11.81 -2.44 -2.37
N ILE A 93 -11.97 -3.30 -1.35
CA ILE A 93 -13.15 -3.28 -0.47
C ILE A 93 -13.31 -1.90 0.18
N LEU A 94 -12.24 -1.34 0.74
CA LEU A 94 -12.28 0.00 1.35
C LEU A 94 -12.69 1.07 0.32
N GLY A 95 -12.12 1.02 -0.88
CA GLY A 95 -12.45 1.94 -1.97
C GLY A 95 -13.90 1.86 -2.44
N GLU A 96 -14.52 0.67 -2.40
CA GLU A 96 -15.91 0.48 -2.86
C GLU A 96 -16.96 0.81 -1.78
N TYR A 97 -16.68 0.49 -0.51
CA TYR A 97 -17.72 0.46 0.53
C TYR A 97 -17.54 1.49 1.65
N CYS A 98 -16.43 2.24 1.71
CA CYS A 98 -16.35 3.41 2.59
C CYS A 98 -17.19 4.54 1.99
N GLU A 99 -18.35 4.77 2.57
CA GLU A 99 -19.33 5.77 2.11
C GLU A 99 -19.49 6.92 3.11
N ASP A 100 -19.13 6.72 4.37
CA ASP A 100 -19.21 7.70 5.45
C ASP A 100 -17.91 8.52 5.55
N ALA A 101 -18.03 9.81 5.84
CA ALA A 101 -16.90 10.75 5.90
C ALA A 101 -15.83 10.33 6.92
N ASP A 102 -16.24 9.83 8.09
CA ASP A 102 -15.33 9.37 9.14
C ASP A 102 -14.58 8.11 8.71
N GLN A 103 -15.29 7.16 8.09
CA GLN A 103 -14.68 5.93 7.57
C GLN A 103 -13.70 6.24 6.43
N ILE A 104 -14.08 7.11 5.50
CA ILE A 104 -13.22 7.55 4.40
C ILE A 104 -11.94 8.18 4.96
N THR A 105 -12.07 9.09 5.93
CA THR A 105 -10.93 9.77 6.53
C THR A 105 -9.99 8.79 7.25
N LYS A 106 -10.53 7.85 8.02
CA LYS A 106 -9.75 6.82 8.70
C LYS A 106 -9.05 5.90 7.72
N ALA A 107 -9.78 5.37 6.72
CA ALA A 107 -9.22 4.50 5.69
C ALA A 107 -8.11 5.20 4.89
N PHE A 108 -8.34 6.44 4.51
CA PHE A 108 -7.37 7.26 3.79
C PHE A 108 -6.10 7.50 4.62
N THR A 109 -6.24 7.85 5.90
CA THR A 109 -5.12 8.07 6.81
C THR A 109 -4.29 6.81 6.97
N GLU A 110 -4.92 5.65 7.19
CA GLU A 110 -4.22 4.37 7.31
C GLU A 110 -3.50 3.98 6.01
N LEU A 111 -4.13 4.18 4.86
CA LEU A 111 -3.51 3.92 3.55
C LEU A 111 -2.32 4.86 3.31
N ARG A 112 -2.46 6.16 3.61
CA ARG A 112 -1.36 7.14 3.50
C ARG A 112 -0.17 6.75 4.38
N GLU A 113 -0.43 6.37 5.62
CA GLU A 113 0.63 5.94 6.55
C GLU A 113 1.26 4.62 6.10
N ALA A 114 0.47 3.69 5.55
CA ALA A 114 0.96 2.44 5.00
C ALA A 114 1.80 2.63 3.72
N VAL A 115 1.48 3.61 2.89
CA VAL A 115 2.30 4.02 1.73
C VAL A 115 3.61 4.66 2.20
N GLY A 116 3.59 5.37 3.34
CA GLY A 116 4.76 6.01 3.93
C GLY A 116 5.19 7.31 3.22
N PRO A 117 6.43 7.75 3.44
CA PRO A 117 6.91 9.02 2.91
C PRO A 117 6.96 9.04 1.38
N LEU A 118 6.58 10.17 0.80
CA LEU A 118 6.65 10.44 -0.64
C LEU A 118 7.90 11.28 -0.95
N PRO A 119 8.50 11.11 -2.13
CA PRO A 119 8.10 10.24 -3.25
C PRO A 119 8.31 8.75 -2.97
N LEU A 120 7.64 7.88 -3.76
CA LEU A 120 7.86 6.44 -3.75
C LEU A 120 9.21 6.13 -4.43
N THR A 121 10.27 6.06 -3.64
CA THR A 121 11.63 5.72 -4.10
C THR A 121 12.20 4.63 -3.22
N ASP A 122 13.07 3.80 -3.79
CA ASP A 122 13.88 2.87 -3.01
C ASP A 122 14.74 3.68 -2.05
N GLY A 123 14.69 3.39 -0.74
CA GLY A 123 15.42 4.14 0.29
C GLY A 123 16.94 4.21 0.08
N GLN A 124 17.49 3.48 -0.88
CA GLN A 124 18.89 3.55 -1.30
C GLN A 124 19.20 4.64 -2.36
N ALA A 125 18.20 5.17 -3.05
CA ALA A 125 18.43 6.14 -4.13
C ALA A 125 18.75 7.56 -3.61
N SER A 126 18.53 7.87 -2.34
CA SER A 126 18.82 9.19 -1.77
C SER A 126 20.31 9.43 -1.43
N ALA A 127 21.16 8.40 -1.51
CA ALA A 127 22.58 8.56 -1.15
C ALA A 127 23.52 8.80 -2.37
N ASN A 128 23.06 8.55 -3.61
CA ASN A 128 23.95 8.56 -4.78
C ASN A 128 23.55 9.52 -5.93
N GLY A 129 22.64 10.44 -5.67
CA GLY A 129 22.12 11.32 -6.72
C GLY A 129 22.64 12.77 -6.67
N ALA A 130 23.92 13.00 -6.43
CA ALA A 130 24.51 14.32 -6.64
C ALA A 130 26.02 14.24 -6.86
N THR A 131 26.45 13.70 -7.98
CA THR A 131 27.73 14.11 -8.63
C THR A 131 27.69 13.70 -10.10
N ASP A 132 27.07 14.54 -10.92
CA ASP A 132 27.49 14.69 -12.31
C ASP A 132 28.46 15.89 -12.34
N GLY A 133 29.66 15.62 -12.77
CA GLY A 133 30.71 16.67 -12.85
C GLY A 133 31.98 16.10 -13.41
N THR A 134 32.02 15.90 -14.74
CA THR A 134 33.17 16.16 -15.65
C THR A 134 34.57 15.78 -15.17
N GLY A 135 35.18 14.81 -15.84
CA GLY A 135 36.51 14.82 -16.47
C GLY A 135 37.74 15.06 -15.59
N GLY A 136 38.66 14.09 -15.67
CA GLY A 136 40.05 14.39 -15.32
C GLY A 136 40.86 13.15 -14.98
N SER A 137 41.53 12.63 -15.98
CA SER A 137 42.61 11.64 -15.96
C SER A 137 43.74 12.00 -14.99
N GLY A 138 44.34 11.03 -14.25
CA GLY A 138 45.61 11.25 -13.54
C GLY A 138 46.00 10.15 -12.58
N SER A 139 46.72 9.19 -13.06
CA SER A 139 47.75 8.32 -12.50
C SER A 139 48.31 8.59 -11.10
N GLY A 140 48.48 7.56 -10.28
CA GLY A 140 49.72 7.31 -9.55
C GLY A 140 49.68 7.38 -8.02
N GLY A 141 49.83 6.26 -7.33
CA GLY A 141 50.91 6.11 -6.38
C GLY A 141 50.63 6.26 -4.87
N LYS A 142 50.72 5.14 -4.20
CA LYS A 142 51.52 4.87 -2.99
C LYS A 142 51.04 5.23 -1.57
N ALA A 143 51.10 4.20 -0.76
CA ALA A 143 50.88 4.03 0.68
C ALA A 143 51.52 5.10 1.60
N GLY A 144 50.96 5.23 2.81
CA GLY A 144 51.58 5.86 3.98
C GLY A 144 50.59 6.22 5.07
N ASP A 145 50.56 5.41 6.07
CA ASP A 145 50.60 5.57 7.54
C ASP A 145 50.37 6.96 8.12
N GLY A 146 49.52 7.00 9.18
CA GLY A 146 49.72 7.77 10.41
C GLY A 146 49.20 9.18 10.51
N GLY A 147 48.41 9.47 11.52
CA GLY A 147 48.46 10.74 12.20
C GLY A 147 47.16 11.51 12.36
N ALA A 148 46.74 11.60 13.62
CA ALA A 148 45.75 12.54 14.12
C ALA A 148 46.15 13.98 13.81
N GLY A 149 45.18 14.78 13.37
CA GLY A 149 45.38 16.22 13.18
C GLY A 149 44.03 16.94 13.19
N VAL A 150 43.79 17.69 14.26
CA VAL A 150 42.76 18.71 14.38
C VAL A 150 43.18 19.88 13.51
N GLY A 151 42.28 20.35 12.64
CA GLY A 151 42.48 21.57 11.85
C GLY A 151 41.12 22.19 11.57
N GLU A 152 40.83 23.29 12.26
CA GLU A 152 39.84 24.29 11.89
C GLU A 152 40.31 25.03 10.64
N ASP A 153 39.44 25.26 9.65
CA ASP A 153 39.13 26.55 9.09
C ASP A 153 38.18 26.49 7.87
N GLY A 154 37.18 27.41 7.84
CA GLY A 154 36.75 28.17 6.68
C GLY A 154 35.71 27.60 5.71
N GLY A 155 34.41 27.87 5.95
CA GLY A 155 33.50 28.41 4.92
C GLY A 155 33.00 27.51 3.79
N GLY A 156 31.78 26.97 3.94
CA GLY A 156 31.04 26.41 2.81
C GLY A 156 30.01 25.40 3.30
N GLY A 157 28.70 25.68 3.15
CA GLY A 157 27.56 24.89 3.66
C GLY A 157 27.55 23.42 3.24
N GLY A 158 28.34 22.62 3.94
CA GLY A 158 28.40 21.17 3.75
C GLY A 158 27.72 20.46 4.87
N SER A 159 26.84 19.49 4.55
CA SER A 159 26.28 18.58 5.54
C SER A 159 27.41 17.75 6.16
N THR A 160 27.54 17.81 7.47
CA THR A 160 28.55 17.01 8.20
C THR A 160 27.96 15.67 8.59
N THR A 161 28.56 14.61 8.12
CA THR A 161 28.19 13.25 8.47
C THR A 161 28.99 12.78 9.70
N VAL A 162 28.32 12.52 10.81
CA VAL A 162 28.96 11.99 12.02
C VAL A 162 28.63 10.51 12.13
N THR A 163 29.65 9.69 12.12
CA THR A 163 29.54 8.23 12.28
C THR A 163 29.92 7.84 13.70
N LYS A 164 29.00 7.19 14.43
CA LYS A 164 29.23 6.72 15.81
C LYS A 164 29.01 5.22 15.89
N ASN A 165 29.98 4.51 16.44
CA ASN A 165 29.80 3.09 16.74
C ASN A 165 29.03 2.93 18.06
N VAL A 166 27.92 2.21 18.00
CA VAL A 166 27.09 1.91 19.18
C VAL A 166 27.12 0.41 19.42
N VAL A 167 27.31 0.03 20.69
CA VAL A 167 27.24 -1.37 21.12
C VAL A 167 25.78 -1.67 21.44
N LEU A 168 25.20 -2.65 20.75
CA LEU A 168 23.86 -3.15 21.02
C LEU A 168 23.82 -3.99 22.30
N SER A 169 22.62 -4.17 22.85
CA SER A 169 22.42 -4.95 24.11
C SER A 169 22.81 -6.43 24.00
N ASP A 170 23.02 -6.94 22.79
CA ASP A 170 23.53 -8.30 22.50
C ASP A 170 25.05 -8.38 22.37
N GLY A 171 25.77 -7.26 22.60
CA GLY A 171 27.23 -7.18 22.51
C GLY A 171 27.79 -6.99 21.10
N THR A 172 26.93 -6.84 20.06
CA THR A 172 27.39 -6.57 18.69
C THR A 172 27.59 -5.07 18.45
N TYR A 173 28.53 -4.73 17.53
CA TYR A 173 28.81 -3.34 17.15
C TYR A 173 27.97 -2.96 15.95
N ALA A 174 27.18 -1.88 16.07
CA ALA A 174 26.48 -1.25 14.95
C ALA A 174 27.02 0.15 14.71
N THR A 175 27.19 0.51 13.45
CA THR A 175 27.65 1.82 13.04
C THR A 175 26.44 2.71 12.76
N GLN A 176 26.23 3.74 13.56
CA GLN A 176 25.18 4.72 13.39
C GLN A 176 25.74 5.95 12.69
N THR A 177 25.22 6.25 11.51
CA THR A 177 25.61 7.44 10.72
C THR A 177 24.52 8.50 10.86
N THR A 178 24.88 9.68 11.38
CA THR A 178 23.97 10.82 11.54
C THR A 178 24.41 11.95 10.59
N VAL A 179 23.54 12.41 9.73
CA VAL A 179 23.78 13.56 8.86
C VAL A 179 23.24 14.81 9.55
N ILE A 180 24.09 15.76 9.85
CA ILE A 180 23.72 17.07 10.42
C ILE A 180 23.55 18.04 9.25
N GLY A 181 22.31 18.41 8.96
CA GLY A 181 22.01 19.43 7.94
C GLY A 181 22.35 20.84 8.43
N ALA A 182 22.64 21.75 7.51
CA ALA A 182 23.11 23.13 7.75
C ALA A 182 22.14 24.05 8.52
N CYS A 183 20.93 23.60 8.86
CA CYS A 183 19.96 24.38 9.65
C CYS A 183 19.70 23.83 11.06
N GLY A 184 20.63 23.07 11.64
CA GLY A 184 20.59 22.70 13.07
C GLY A 184 19.47 21.75 13.50
N ALA A 185 18.66 21.25 12.58
CA ALA A 185 17.69 20.22 12.85
C ALA A 185 18.42 18.85 12.83
N THR A 186 18.63 18.28 14.00
CA THR A 186 19.07 16.88 14.13
C THR A 186 17.98 15.98 13.58
N VAL A 187 18.10 15.56 12.35
CA VAL A 187 17.31 14.46 11.81
C VAL A 187 17.92 13.20 12.41
N SER A 188 17.45 12.83 13.60
CA SER A 188 17.83 11.58 14.22
C SER A 188 17.37 10.44 13.32
N SER A 189 18.31 9.70 12.75
CA SER A 189 18.10 8.48 11.96
C SER A 189 17.56 7.30 12.80
N SER A 190 16.94 7.57 13.94
CA SER A 190 16.34 6.58 14.82
C SER A 190 14.93 6.13 14.42
N ALA A 191 14.47 6.47 13.24
CA ALA A 191 13.21 5.97 12.71
C ALA A 191 13.43 5.19 11.41
N PHE A 192 14.20 4.11 11.46
CA PHE A 192 13.88 2.94 10.66
C PHE A 192 12.57 2.36 11.21
N LYS A 193 11.45 3.06 11.02
CA LYS A 193 10.15 2.39 10.95
C LYS A 193 10.33 1.37 9.84
N SER A 194 10.27 0.09 10.17
CA SER A 194 10.32 -0.99 9.18
C SER A 194 9.34 -0.61 8.07
N GLU A 195 9.85 -0.50 6.85
CA GLU A 195 9.00 -0.14 5.70
C GLU A 195 7.81 -1.08 5.68
N THR A 196 6.63 -0.51 5.60
CA THR A 196 5.39 -1.30 5.55
C THR A 196 5.42 -2.24 4.35
N ARG A 197 4.78 -3.38 4.46
CA ARG A 197 4.71 -4.36 3.35
C ARG A 197 4.07 -3.74 2.11
N LEU A 198 3.04 -2.91 2.28
CA LEU A 198 2.42 -2.17 1.18
C LEU A 198 3.44 -1.34 0.40
N ARG A 199 4.27 -0.54 1.11
CA ARG A 199 5.31 0.27 0.47
C ARG A 199 6.33 -0.60 -0.29
N GLN A 200 6.83 -1.65 0.34
CA GLN A 200 7.79 -2.56 -0.30
C GLN A 200 7.25 -3.14 -1.61
N LEU A 201 5.99 -3.56 -1.62
CA LEU A 201 5.33 -4.10 -2.81
C LEU A 201 5.11 -3.04 -3.89
N LEU A 202 4.71 -1.83 -3.52
CA LEU A 202 4.53 -0.71 -4.46
C LEU A 202 5.86 -0.32 -5.12
N VAL A 203 6.90 -0.12 -4.32
CA VAL A 203 8.26 0.15 -4.81
C VAL A 203 8.79 -1.05 -5.60
N GLY A 204 8.44 -2.27 -5.21
CA GLY A 204 8.67 -3.50 -5.96
C GLY A 204 8.02 -3.55 -7.34
N GLY A 205 7.06 -2.66 -7.65
CA GLY A 205 6.40 -2.56 -8.94
C GLY A 205 5.25 -3.56 -9.11
N GLU A 206 4.57 -3.92 -8.02
CA GLU A 206 3.37 -4.74 -8.06
C GLU A 206 2.22 -3.99 -8.76
N ILE A 207 2.02 -4.31 -10.04
CA ILE A 207 1.11 -3.60 -10.96
C ILE A 207 -0.33 -3.65 -10.47
N PHE A 208 -0.79 -4.82 -10.08
CA PHE A 208 -2.16 -5.01 -9.65
C PHE A 208 -2.46 -4.22 -8.37
N LEU A 209 -1.54 -4.23 -7.43
CA LEU A 209 -1.63 -3.46 -6.19
C LEU A 209 -1.62 -1.95 -6.45
N GLY A 210 -0.73 -1.48 -7.34
CA GLY A 210 -0.67 -0.09 -7.77
C GLY A 210 -1.98 0.37 -8.42
N SER A 211 -2.58 -0.45 -9.29
CA SER A 211 -3.88 -0.18 -9.92
C SER A 211 -5.02 -0.13 -8.92
N ALA A 212 -5.08 -1.09 -7.98
CA ALA A 212 -6.11 -1.16 -6.95
C ALA A 212 -6.03 0.05 -6.01
N LEU A 213 -4.82 0.41 -5.56
CA LEU A 213 -4.59 1.57 -4.70
C LEU A 213 -5.01 2.87 -5.40
N SER A 214 -4.60 3.06 -6.66
CA SER A 214 -4.91 4.25 -7.44
C SER A 214 -6.42 4.45 -7.60
N ALA A 215 -7.14 3.41 -7.97
CA ALA A 215 -8.59 3.45 -8.12
C ALA A 215 -9.30 3.71 -6.78
N SER A 216 -8.88 3.03 -5.70
CA SER A 216 -9.52 3.14 -4.40
C SER A 216 -9.31 4.51 -3.76
N LEU A 217 -8.09 5.06 -3.79
CA LEU A 217 -7.82 6.42 -3.30
C LEU A 217 -8.60 7.46 -4.11
N THR A 218 -8.70 7.30 -5.42
CA THR A 218 -9.50 8.20 -6.27
C THR A 218 -10.98 8.17 -5.89
N LYS A 219 -11.55 6.98 -5.66
CA LYS A 219 -12.96 6.83 -5.23
C LYS A 219 -13.21 7.47 -3.86
N MET A 220 -12.33 7.23 -2.89
CA MET A 220 -12.42 7.84 -1.56
C MET A 220 -12.34 9.37 -1.64
N THR A 221 -11.42 9.90 -2.44
CA THR A 221 -11.27 11.35 -2.64
C THR A 221 -12.50 11.96 -3.29
N LEU A 222 -13.06 11.31 -4.32
CA LEU A 222 -14.29 11.78 -4.98
C LEU A 222 -15.48 11.82 -4.02
N ARG A 223 -15.65 10.78 -3.18
CA ARG A 223 -16.71 10.77 -2.16
C ARG A 223 -16.47 11.81 -1.08
N ALA A 224 -15.22 12.00 -0.65
CA ALA A 224 -14.88 13.06 0.29
C ALA A 224 -15.20 14.46 -0.28
N MET A 225 -14.93 14.70 -1.57
CA MET A 225 -15.31 15.95 -2.24
C MET A 225 -16.82 16.15 -2.29
N ASP A 226 -17.61 15.08 -2.46
CA ASP A 226 -19.07 15.15 -2.43
C ASP A 226 -19.62 15.43 -1.03
N LEU A 227 -19.08 14.76 -0.01
CA LEU A 227 -19.58 14.85 1.37
C LEU A 227 -19.13 16.11 2.08
N LEU A 228 -17.87 16.52 1.90
CA LEU A 228 -17.27 17.65 2.59
C LEU A 228 -17.32 18.95 1.78
N GLY A 229 -17.62 18.84 0.48
CA GLY A 229 -17.55 19.92 -0.48
C GLY A 229 -16.17 20.08 -1.11
N GLU A 230 -16.10 20.34 -2.41
CA GLU A 230 -14.85 20.48 -3.18
C GLU A 230 -13.92 21.58 -2.65
N SER A 231 -14.46 22.61 -2.04
CA SER A 231 -13.69 23.73 -1.47
C SER A 231 -13.15 23.46 -0.07
N SER A 232 -13.56 22.37 0.57
CA SER A 232 -13.11 22.00 1.92
C SER A 232 -11.59 21.77 1.96
N PRO A 233 -10.89 22.29 2.98
CA PRO A 233 -9.45 22.05 3.17
C PRO A 233 -9.11 20.56 3.23
N ALA A 234 -9.94 19.79 3.93
CA ALA A 234 -9.74 18.34 4.08
C ALA A 234 -9.86 17.60 2.74
N ALA A 235 -10.88 17.92 1.91
CA ALA A 235 -11.06 17.32 0.60
C ALA A 235 -9.89 17.68 -0.35
N LYS A 236 -9.42 18.93 -0.30
CA LYS A 236 -8.25 19.38 -1.07
C LYS A 236 -6.96 18.69 -0.64
N GLU A 237 -6.75 18.52 0.65
CA GLU A 237 -5.59 17.79 1.17
C GLU A 237 -5.61 16.34 0.69
N MET A 238 -6.76 15.66 0.80
CA MET A 238 -6.93 14.30 0.27
C MET A 238 -6.65 14.23 -1.23
N GLN A 239 -7.14 15.19 -2.01
CA GLN A 239 -6.89 15.28 -3.45
C GLN A 239 -5.40 15.43 -3.76
N ILE A 240 -4.69 16.34 -3.08
CA ILE A 240 -3.25 16.58 -3.29
C ILE A 240 -2.45 15.32 -2.94
N VAL A 241 -2.70 14.72 -1.78
CA VAL A 241 -2.01 13.51 -1.34
C VAL A 241 -2.27 12.35 -2.29
N THR A 242 -3.52 12.18 -2.74
CA THR A 242 -3.86 11.15 -3.73
C THR A 242 -3.08 11.36 -5.01
N LEU A 243 -3.04 12.57 -5.57
CA LEU A 243 -2.27 12.87 -6.77
C LEU A 243 -0.77 12.60 -6.60
N GLN A 244 -0.20 12.93 -5.44
CA GLN A 244 1.21 12.63 -5.14
C GLN A 244 1.48 11.12 -5.15
N ILE A 245 0.59 10.31 -4.54
CA ILE A 245 0.70 8.84 -4.55
C ILE A 245 0.55 8.31 -5.98
N LEU A 246 -0.43 8.78 -6.74
CA LEU A 246 -0.66 8.39 -8.14
C LEU A 246 0.57 8.68 -9.02
N CYS A 247 1.16 9.86 -8.89
CA CYS A 247 2.40 10.22 -9.61
C CYS A 247 3.56 9.31 -9.19
N GLY A 248 3.67 8.97 -7.90
CA GLY A 248 4.68 8.04 -7.40
C GLY A 248 4.52 6.64 -7.98
N VAL A 249 3.30 6.11 -7.98
CA VAL A 249 2.96 4.80 -8.59
C VAL A 249 3.27 4.81 -10.09
N ALA A 250 2.85 5.85 -10.82
CA ALA A 250 3.14 5.98 -12.25
C ALA A 250 4.65 5.95 -12.53
N LYS A 251 5.45 6.67 -11.74
CA LYS A 251 6.89 6.74 -11.89
C LYS A 251 7.58 5.40 -11.63
N VAL A 252 7.15 4.65 -10.60
CA VAL A 252 7.67 3.32 -10.33
C VAL A 252 7.34 2.35 -11.48
N ILE A 253 6.11 2.41 -11.98
CA ILE A 253 5.66 1.58 -13.08
C ILE A 253 6.45 1.90 -14.36
N GLU A 254 6.63 3.18 -14.69
CA GLU A 254 7.41 3.61 -15.85
C GLU A 254 8.85 3.10 -15.79
N ALA A 255 9.51 3.24 -14.64
CA ALA A 255 10.89 2.78 -14.44
C ALA A 255 11.05 1.26 -14.65
N ARG A 256 9.99 0.47 -14.44
CA ARG A 256 9.99 -1.00 -14.58
C ARG A 256 9.36 -1.50 -15.88
N SER A 257 8.77 -0.61 -16.68
CA SER A 257 8.03 -0.97 -17.91
C SER A 257 8.89 -1.56 -19.04
N LEU A 258 10.22 -1.48 -18.93
CA LEU A 258 11.15 -1.97 -19.93
C LEU A 258 11.07 -3.50 -20.13
N THR A 259 10.57 -4.25 -19.16
CA THR A 259 10.52 -5.72 -19.17
C THR A 259 9.15 -6.31 -19.53
N HIS A 260 8.04 -5.62 -19.22
CA HIS A 260 6.66 -6.14 -19.41
C HIS A 260 5.68 -5.08 -19.93
N ARG A 261 5.73 -4.79 -21.23
CA ARG A 261 5.05 -3.64 -21.84
C ARG A 261 3.52 -3.59 -21.69
N GLY A 262 2.81 -4.72 -21.82
CA GLY A 262 1.34 -4.72 -21.86
C GLY A 262 0.67 -4.35 -20.53
N ALA A 263 0.91 -5.13 -19.47
CA ALA A 263 0.28 -4.94 -18.18
C ALA A 263 0.66 -3.60 -17.52
N PHE A 264 1.88 -3.11 -17.77
CA PHE A 264 2.33 -1.79 -17.31
C PHE A 264 1.61 -0.65 -18.02
N ALA A 265 1.37 -0.78 -19.33
CA ALA A 265 0.61 0.23 -20.09
C ALA A 265 -0.81 0.35 -19.57
N ASP A 266 -1.51 -0.77 -19.32
CA ASP A 266 -2.87 -0.78 -18.76
C ASP A 266 -2.94 -0.13 -17.37
N CYS A 267 -1.94 -0.38 -16.51
CA CYS A 267 -1.87 0.24 -15.20
C CYS A 267 -1.62 1.74 -15.30
N LEU A 268 -0.69 2.16 -16.16
CA LEU A 268 -0.38 3.57 -16.38
C LEU A 268 -1.59 4.32 -16.95
N GLU A 269 -2.34 3.72 -17.87
CA GLU A 269 -3.58 4.27 -18.38
C GLU A 269 -4.62 4.47 -17.29
N ARG A 270 -4.81 3.49 -16.40
CA ARG A 270 -5.71 3.61 -15.23
C ARG A 270 -5.28 4.72 -14.29
N VAL A 271 -4.00 4.79 -13.95
CA VAL A 271 -3.45 5.86 -13.11
C VAL A 271 -3.68 7.22 -13.75
N THR A 272 -3.43 7.36 -15.05
CA THR A 272 -3.67 8.60 -15.81
C THR A 272 -5.14 8.98 -15.80
N MET A 273 -6.04 8.00 -15.98
CA MET A 273 -7.49 8.23 -15.91
C MET A 273 -7.91 8.72 -14.51
N CYS A 274 -7.36 8.14 -13.45
CA CYS A 274 -7.57 8.58 -12.08
C CYS A 274 -7.09 10.03 -11.86
N CYS A 275 -5.89 10.37 -12.33
CA CYS A 275 -5.36 11.73 -12.25
C CYS A 275 -6.26 12.74 -13.00
N ARG A 276 -6.69 12.42 -14.21
CA ARG A 276 -7.61 13.27 -14.99
C ARG A 276 -8.94 13.49 -14.28
N THR A 277 -9.50 12.44 -13.68
CA THR A 277 -10.76 12.54 -12.92
C THR A 277 -10.64 13.49 -11.72
N LEU A 278 -9.48 13.53 -11.08
CA LEU A 278 -9.25 14.41 -9.93
C LEU A 278 -8.94 15.86 -10.33
N LEU A 279 -8.26 16.07 -11.47
CA LEU A 279 -7.76 17.38 -11.89
C LEU A 279 -8.75 18.15 -12.77
N ASP A 280 -9.46 17.45 -13.67
CA ASP A 280 -10.34 18.06 -14.66
C ASP A 280 -11.81 17.88 -14.27
N PRO A 281 -12.54 18.96 -13.93
CA PRO A 281 -13.96 18.88 -13.59
C PRO A 281 -14.84 18.28 -14.69
N ALA A 282 -14.55 18.56 -15.98
CA ALA A 282 -15.31 18.02 -17.10
C ALA A 282 -15.07 16.49 -17.24
N ALA A 283 -13.84 16.05 -17.12
CA ALA A 283 -13.53 14.62 -17.10
C ALA A 283 -14.14 13.92 -15.87
N ARG A 284 -14.16 14.60 -14.73
CA ARG A 284 -14.76 14.08 -13.49
C ARG A 284 -16.24 13.80 -13.66
N GLU A 285 -17.01 14.70 -14.24
CA GLU A 285 -18.44 14.53 -14.46
C GLU A 285 -18.75 13.26 -15.28
N VAL A 286 -17.94 12.97 -16.28
CA VAL A 286 -18.10 11.79 -17.15
C VAL A 286 -17.59 10.50 -16.48
N LEU A 287 -16.44 10.55 -15.84
CA LEU A 287 -15.75 9.35 -15.34
C LEU A 287 -16.20 8.92 -13.94
N LYS A 288 -16.70 9.83 -13.11
CA LYS A 288 -17.12 9.56 -11.74
C LYS A 288 -18.21 8.47 -11.64
N PRO A 289 -19.30 8.48 -12.44
CA PRO A 289 -20.29 7.40 -12.40
C PRO A 289 -19.69 6.05 -12.76
N THR A 290 -18.74 6.02 -13.71
CA THR A 290 -18.06 4.80 -14.11
C THR A 290 -17.19 4.26 -12.97
N LEU A 291 -16.44 5.12 -12.31
CA LEU A 291 -15.55 4.71 -11.20
C LEU A 291 -16.35 4.29 -9.96
N LEU A 292 -17.39 5.03 -9.57
CA LEU A 292 -18.11 4.78 -8.32
C LEU A 292 -19.13 3.65 -8.43
N ASP A 293 -19.86 3.56 -9.56
CA ASP A 293 -21.02 2.67 -9.64
C ASP A 293 -20.76 1.40 -10.44
N LEU A 294 -20.03 1.49 -11.56
CA LEU A 294 -19.92 0.38 -12.51
C LEU A 294 -19.17 -0.83 -11.91
N CYS A 295 -18.09 -0.59 -11.17
CA CYS A 295 -17.32 -1.66 -10.55
C CYS A 295 -18.17 -2.46 -9.55
N ARG A 296 -18.93 -1.77 -8.71
CA ARG A 296 -19.82 -2.38 -7.70
C ARG A 296 -20.96 -3.15 -8.36
N LYS A 297 -21.61 -2.56 -9.38
CA LYS A 297 -22.65 -3.24 -10.15
C LYS A 297 -22.14 -4.52 -10.81
N SER A 298 -20.95 -4.46 -11.41
CA SER A 298 -20.34 -5.63 -12.05
C SER A 298 -20.02 -6.73 -11.03
N PHE A 299 -19.51 -6.37 -9.86
CA PHE A 299 -19.25 -7.33 -8.80
C PHE A 299 -20.52 -7.99 -8.27
N LYS A 300 -21.58 -7.21 -8.04
CA LYS A 300 -22.89 -7.73 -7.64
C LYS A 300 -23.45 -8.74 -8.66
N GLN A 301 -23.34 -8.41 -9.94
CA GLN A 301 -23.77 -9.35 -11.00
C GLN A 301 -22.97 -10.65 -11.02
N LEU A 302 -21.67 -10.61 -10.70
CA LEU A 302 -20.86 -11.82 -10.56
C LEU A 302 -21.32 -12.68 -9.39
N LEU A 303 -21.56 -12.09 -8.23
CA LEU A 303 -22.07 -12.81 -7.05
C LEU A 303 -23.45 -13.45 -7.32
N ASP A 304 -24.33 -12.74 -8.00
CA ASP A 304 -25.66 -13.26 -8.35
C ASP A 304 -25.57 -14.45 -9.32
N LYS A 305 -24.62 -14.41 -10.27
CA LYS A 305 -24.35 -15.54 -11.17
C LYS A 305 -23.77 -16.74 -10.42
N GLU A 306 -22.84 -16.52 -9.50
CA GLU A 306 -22.26 -17.57 -8.66
C GLU A 306 -23.34 -18.25 -7.78
N LYS A 307 -24.21 -17.45 -7.13
CA LYS A 307 -25.35 -17.97 -6.35
C LYS A 307 -26.30 -18.79 -7.21
N ALA A 308 -26.62 -18.30 -8.41
CA ALA A 308 -27.49 -19.02 -9.34
C ALA A 308 -26.88 -20.35 -9.84
N ALA A 309 -25.56 -20.41 -9.99
CA ALA A 309 -24.86 -21.64 -10.35
C ALA A 309 -24.85 -22.65 -9.20
N GLN A 310 -24.63 -22.19 -7.96
CA GLN A 310 -24.67 -23.05 -6.76
C GLN A 310 -26.07 -23.60 -6.46
N ALA A 311 -27.14 -22.85 -6.76
CA ALA A 311 -28.51 -23.29 -6.57
C ALA A 311 -28.95 -24.38 -7.56
N LYS A 312 -28.19 -24.61 -8.62
CA LYS A 312 -28.46 -25.65 -9.65
C LYS A 312 -27.70 -26.94 -9.42
N GLN A 313 -26.80 -26.99 -8.47
CA GLN A 313 -26.08 -28.16 -7.99
C GLN A 313 -26.76 -28.76 -6.77
#